data_8ab78e8de35b576388ebf338b210a5c0
#
_entry.id   8ab78e8de35b576388ebf338b210a5c0
#
_cell.length_a   1.000
_cell.length_b   1.000
_cell.length_c   1.000
_cell.angle_alpha   90.00
_cell.angle_beta   90.00
_cell.angle_gamma   90.00
#
_symmetry.space_group_name_H-M   'P 1'
#
loop_
_entity.id
_entity.type
_entity.pdbx_description
1 polymer ?
#
loop_
_entity_poly.entity_id
_entity_poly.type
_entity_poly.pdbx_seq_one_letter_code
_entity_poly.pdbx_strand_id
1 'polypeptide(L)'
;MAMRTILVDIAPFVGMFRDVEILSYNSLEQMLQDQPELVIHYFVAAQVLQANMPYFAPQLRRCIILTEGDDTALPEGARTVDIRRPEHELLKAFLMMHSNAHTSMPHPAPQEGELLSQREKDVLALIVKGYINKEIADMLNISTPTVIFHRRNLSEKIGSKSVGRQTIYAVMNGIVTPDEL
;
A
#
# COMPACT_ATOMS: atom_id res chain seq x y z
N MET A 1 -0.08 -8.56 12.70
CA MET A 1 -1.22 -7.60 12.68
C MET A 1 -1.01 -6.46 11.67
N ALA A 2 0.15 -5.81 11.62
CA ALA A 2 0.40 -4.66 10.71
C ALA A 2 0.17 -4.95 9.22
N MET A 3 0.63 -6.07 8.71
CA MET A 3 0.50 -6.44 7.30
C MET A 3 -0.95 -6.53 6.82
N ARG A 4 -1.83 -7.18 7.60
CA ARG A 4 -3.26 -7.27 7.25
C ARG A 4 -3.91 -5.89 7.20
N THR A 5 -3.55 -5.01 8.13
CA THR A 5 -4.06 -3.63 8.17
C THR A 5 -3.62 -2.86 6.94
N ILE A 6 -2.34 -2.95 6.56
CA ILE A 6 -1.81 -2.33 5.34
C ILE A 6 -2.55 -2.84 4.10
N LEU A 7 -2.74 -4.15 3.96
CA LEU A 7 -3.43 -4.73 2.82
C LEU A 7 -4.90 -4.31 2.75
N VAL A 8 -5.61 -4.28 3.89
CA VAL A 8 -7.00 -3.79 3.97
C VAL A 8 -7.10 -2.32 3.61
N ASP A 9 -6.10 -1.51 3.98
CA ASP A 9 -6.09 -0.09 3.68
C ASP A 9 -5.74 0.20 2.20
N ILE A 10 -4.94 -0.66 1.55
CA ILE A 10 -4.57 -0.53 0.14
C ILE A 10 -5.68 -1.03 -0.80
N ALA A 11 -6.37 -2.11 -0.46
CA ALA A 11 -7.31 -2.80 -1.34
C ALA A 11 -8.37 -1.88 -2.01
N PRO A 12 -9.02 -0.93 -1.30
CA PRO A 12 -10.01 -0.05 -1.90
C PRO A 12 -9.45 0.93 -2.94
N PHE A 13 -8.16 1.29 -2.83
CA PHE A 13 -7.51 2.31 -3.68
C PHE A 13 -6.87 1.73 -4.94
N VAL A 14 -6.58 0.44 -4.94
CA VAL A 14 -5.93 -0.23 -6.06
C VAL A 14 -6.91 -0.52 -7.21
N GLY A 15 -8.16 -0.04 -7.11
CA GLY A 15 -9.17 -0.06 -8.19
C GLY A 15 -9.52 -1.43 -8.78
N MET A 16 -8.63 -2.40 -8.63
CA MET A 16 -8.79 -3.79 -9.07
C MET A 16 -9.53 -4.67 -8.04
N PHE A 17 -9.74 -4.17 -6.82
CA PHE A 17 -10.14 -5.01 -5.68
C PHE A 17 -11.35 -4.46 -4.94
N ARG A 18 -12.42 -4.11 -5.67
CA ARG A 18 -13.67 -3.67 -5.00
C ARG A 18 -14.27 -4.73 -4.07
N ASP A 19 -13.95 -6.01 -4.29
CA ASP A 19 -14.50 -7.14 -3.54
C ASP A 19 -13.41 -8.18 -3.18
N VAL A 20 -12.25 -7.74 -2.66
CA VAL A 20 -11.18 -8.65 -2.23
C VAL A 20 -11.33 -9.00 -0.77
N GLU A 21 -11.48 -10.28 -0.50
CA GLU A 21 -11.39 -10.83 0.84
C GLU A 21 -9.94 -11.22 1.16
N ILE A 22 -9.47 -10.85 2.36
CA ILE A 22 -8.16 -11.23 2.86
C ILE A 22 -8.32 -12.42 3.81
N LEU A 23 -7.98 -13.60 3.32
CA LEU A 23 -7.97 -14.82 4.10
C LEU A 23 -6.58 -15.04 4.72
N SER A 24 -6.55 -15.53 5.96
CA SER A 24 -5.30 -15.78 6.68
C SER A 24 -5.25 -17.23 7.16
N TYR A 25 -4.17 -17.94 6.86
CA TYR A 25 -3.96 -19.32 7.21
C TYR A 25 -2.64 -19.51 7.96
N ASN A 26 -2.60 -20.48 8.88
CA ASN A 26 -1.38 -20.81 9.61
C ASN A 26 -0.52 -21.85 8.88
N SER A 27 -1.09 -22.56 7.90
CA SER A 27 -0.38 -23.54 7.07
C SER A 27 -0.97 -23.65 5.68
N LEU A 28 -0.20 -24.18 4.72
CA LEU A 28 -0.69 -24.49 3.39
C LEU A 28 -1.82 -25.53 3.42
N GLU A 29 -1.74 -26.53 4.30
CA GLU A 29 -2.76 -27.58 4.44
C GLU A 29 -4.11 -26.99 4.82
N GLN A 30 -4.14 -26.03 5.75
CA GLN A 30 -5.37 -25.35 6.16
C GLN A 30 -5.97 -24.57 4.98
N MET A 31 -5.15 -23.88 4.20
CA MET A 31 -5.60 -23.14 3.00
C MET A 31 -6.16 -24.12 1.94
N LEU A 32 -5.52 -25.27 1.73
CA LEU A 32 -5.98 -26.27 0.76
C LEU A 32 -7.29 -26.93 1.18
N GLN A 33 -7.54 -27.07 2.49
CA GLN A 33 -8.82 -27.58 3.01
C GLN A 33 -9.96 -26.61 2.80
N ASP A 34 -9.69 -25.31 2.91
CA ASP A 34 -10.68 -24.25 2.72
C ASP A 34 -11.01 -24.01 1.23
N GLN A 35 -10.15 -24.45 0.32
CA GLN A 35 -10.29 -24.38 -1.14
C GLN A 35 -10.79 -23.02 -1.64
N PRO A 36 -10.06 -21.92 -1.40
CA PRO A 36 -10.48 -20.62 -1.87
C PRO A 36 -10.63 -20.63 -3.40
N GLU A 37 -11.81 -20.22 -3.90
CA GLU A 37 -12.17 -20.33 -5.32
C GLU A 37 -11.21 -19.59 -6.24
N LEU A 38 -10.73 -18.42 -5.81
CA LEU A 38 -9.81 -17.60 -6.59
C LEU A 38 -8.82 -16.88 -5.69
N VAL A 39 -7.54 -17.24 -5.79
CA VAL A 39 -6.46 -16.51 -5.14
C VAL A 39 -5.75 -15.63 -6.16
N ILE A 40 -5.80 -14.32 -5.95
CA ILE A 40 -5.14 -13.34 -6.82
C ILE A 40 -3.66 -13.22 -6.46
N HIS A 41 -3.36 -13.08 -5.17
CA HIS A 41 -2.01 -12.97 -4.64
C HIS A 41 -1.84 -13.80 -3.36
N TYR A 42 -0.66 -14.38 -3.20
CA TYR A 42 -0.23 -15.06 -1.98
C TYR A 42 0.80 -14.19 -1.26
N PHE A 43 0.50 -13.83 -0.02
CA PHE A 43 1.48 -13.26 0.89
C PHE A 43 2.01 -14.40 1.77
N VAL A 44 3.19 -14.91 1.45
CA VAL A 44 3.71 -16.15 2.04
C VAL A 44 5.04 -15.89 2.72
N ALA A 45 5.20 -16.37 3.96
CA ALA A 45 6.49 -16.33 4.64
C ALA A 45 7.53 -17.17 3.87
N ALA A 46 8.78 -16.70 3.81
CA ALA A 46 9.85 -17.35 3.05
C ALA A 46 10.00 -18.82 3.41
N GLN A 47 9.95 -19.17 4.71
CA GLN A 47 10.05 -20.54 5.22
C GLN A 47 8.90 -21.43 4.72
N VAL A 48 7.66 -20.88 4.69
CA VAL A 48 6.49 -21.64 4.21
C VAL A 48 6.59 -21.88 2.71
N LEU A 49 7.04 -20.89 1.95
CA LEU A 49 7.27 -21.02 0.51
C LEU A 49 8.33 -22.10 0.23
N GLN A 50 9.48 -22.05 0.90
CA GLN A 50 10.56 -23.01 0.74
C GLN A 50 10.12 -24.44 1.07
N ALA A 51 9.38 -24.62 2.16
CA ALA A 51 8.85 -25.93 2.56
C ALA A 51 7.82 -26.49 1.57
N ASN A 52 7.18 -25.64 0.77
CA ASN A 52 6.09 -26.00 -0.12
C ASN A 52 6.34 -25.55 -1.58
N MET A 53 7.61 -25.51 -2.01
CA MET A 53 8.00 -25.11 -3.37
C MET A 53 7.22 -25.80 -4.50
N PRO A 54 6.92 -27.10 -4.45
CA PRO A 54 6.16 -27.76 -5.51
C PRO A 54 4.78 -27.13 -5.75
N TYR A 55 4.14 -26.61 -4.71
CA TYR A 55 2.87 -25.92 -4.80
C TYR A 55 3.02 -24.48 -5.33
N PHE A 56 4.01 -23.74 -4.83
CA PHE A 56 4.15 -22.31 -5.15
C PHE A 56 4.92 -22.04 -6.45
N ALA A 57 5.78 -22.93 -6.92
CA ALA A 57 6.60 -22.72 -8.10
C ALA A 57 5.79 -22.37 -9.37
N PRO A 58 4.69 -23.07 -9.71
CA PRO A 58 3.88 -22.74 -10.89
C PRO A 58 3.24 -21.34 -10.82
N GLN A 59 3.05 -20.81 -9.61
CA GLN A 59 2.34 -19.56 -9.36
C GLN A 59 3.22 -18.51 -8.68
N LEU A 60 4.55 -18.63 -8.78
CA LEU A 60 5.51 -17.74 -8.11
C LEU A 60 5.28 -16.26 -8.46
N ARG A 61 4.81 -15.95 -9.66
CA ARG A 61 4.45 -14.59 -10.08
C ARG A 61 3.31 -13.96 -9.26
N ARG A 62 2.48 -14.78 -8.62
CA ARG A 62 1.41 -14.34 -7.71
C ARG A 62 1.86 -14.26 -6.26
N CYS A 63 3.07 -14.76 -5.95
CA CYS A 63 3.60 -14.75 -4.60
C CYS A 63 4.33 -13.43 -4.30
N ILE A 64 4.05 -12.88 -3.14
CA ILE A 64 4.82 -11.83 -2.48
C ILE A 64 5.40 -12.47 -1.22
N ILE A 65 6.71 -12.62 -1.21
CA ILE A 65 7.41 -13.36 -0.17
C ILE A 65 7.72 -12.42 0.99
N LEU A 66 7.21 -12.76 2.16
CA LEU A 66 7.46 -12.03 3.40
C LEU A 66 8.75 -12.54 4.01
N THR A 67 9.73 -11.65 4.19
CA THR A 67 11.05 -11.94 4.73
C THR A 67 11.26 -11.25 6.07
N GLU A 68 12.18 -11.79 6.88
CA GLU A 68 12.61 -11.22 8.15
C GLU A 68 14.12 -10.87 8.11
N GLY A 69 14.61 -10.38 6.96
CA GLY A 69 16.00 -10.02 6.73
C GLY A 69 16.65 -10.84 5.62
N ASP A 70 17.91 -11.26 5.79
CA ASP A 70 18.70 -11.96 4.77
C ASP A 70 18.23 -13.42 4.56
N ASP A 71 17.16 -13.58 3.80
CA ASP A 71 16.74 -14.89 3.29
C ASP A 71 17.48 -15.20 1.97
N THR A 72 18.64 -15.80 2.08
CA THR A 72 19.59 -16.06 0.97
C THR A 72 19.15 -17.15 -0.01
N ALA A 73 18.07 -17.88 0.25
CA ALA A 73 17.64 -19.04 -0.53
C ALA A 73 16.32 -18.81 -1.28
N LEU A 74 16.06 -17.60 -1.74
CA LEU A 74 14.85 -17.28 -2.48
C LEU A 74 15.04 -17.48 -3.98
N PRO A 75 13.97 -17.85 -4.73
CA PRO A 75 14.03 -17.98 -6.18
C PRO A 75 14.44 -16.67 -6.85
N GLU A 76 15.23 -16.74 -7.91
CA GLU A 76 15.64 -15.59 -8.70
C GLU A 76 14.41 -14.86 -9.29
N GLY A 77 14.37 -13.54 -9.14
CA GLY A 77 13.24 -12.72 -9.58
C GLY A 77 11.99 -12.77 -8.69
N ALA A 78 12.08 -13.37 -7.51
CA ALA A 78 10.98 -13.38 -6.56
C ALA A 78 10.70 -11.98 -6.00
N ARG A 79 9.42 -11.63 -5.85
CA ARG A 79 8.99 -10.39 -5.20
C ARG A 79 9.02 -10.57 -3.70
N THR A 80 9.83 -9.77 -3.01
CA THR A 80 10.06 -9.89 -1.56
C THR A 80 9.68 -8.62 -0.83
N VAL A 81 9.23 -8.76 0.42
CA VAL A 81 8.94 -7.66 1.34
C VAL A 81 9.50 -8.00 2.71
N ASP A 82 10.47 -7.23 3.20
CA ASP A 82 10.99 -7.38 4.56
C ASP A 82 10.02 -6.78 5.58
N ILE A 83 9.32 -7.64 6.32
CA ILE A 83 8.28 -7.24 7.29
C ILE A 83 8.80 -6.55 8.55
N ARG A 84 10.11 -6.48 8.75
CA ARG A 84 10.74 -5.73 9.87
C ARG A 84 10.87 -4.25 9.57
N ARG A 85 10.67 -3.86 8.32
CA ARG A 85 10.73 -2.44 7.93
C ARG A 85 9.59 -1.64 8.53
N PRO A 86 9.81 -0.34 8.75
CA PRO A 86 8.74 0.57 9.16
C PRO A 86 7.55 0.52 8.20
N GLU A 87 6.35 0.79 8.74
CA GLU A 87 5.10 0.71 7.98
C GLU A 87 5.12 1.52 6.68
N HIS A 88 5.70 2.72 6.69
CA HIS A 88 5.80 3.58 5.50
C HIS A 88 6.67 2.97 4.39
N GLU A 89 7.75 2.24 4.74
CA GLU A 89 8.59 1.54 3.76
C GLU A 89 7.87 0.31 3.19
N LEU A 90 7.10 -0.40 4.02
CA LEU A 90 6.25 -1.51 3.56
C LEU A 90 5.22 -1.01 2.56
N LEU A 91 4.54 0.09 2.88
CA LEU A 91 3.57 0.73 2.00
C LEU A 91 4.21 1.15 0.67
N LYS A 92 5.39 1.79 0.72
CA LYS A 92 6.16 2.16 -0.47
C LYS A 92 6.49 0.94 -1.33
N ALA A 93 6.98 -0.15 -0.73
CA ALA A 93 7.31 -1.38 -1.46
C ALA A 93 6.08 -1.96 -2.17
N PHE A 94 4.91 -1.97 -1.54
CA PHE A 94 3.66 -2.42 -2.16
C PHE A 94 3.23 -1.53 -3.32
N LEU A 95 3.28 -0.22 -3.17
CA LEU A 95 2.91 0.74 -4.21
C LEU A 95 3.84 0.61 -5.44
N MET A 96 5.15 0.43 -5.21
CA MET A 96 6.12 0.21 -6.29
C MET A 96 5.90 -1.12 -7.03
N MET A 97 5.61 -2.21 -6.31
CA MET A 97 5.29 -3.49 -6.95
C MET A 97 4.05 -3.39 -7.84
N HIS A 98 3.14 -2.51 -7.48
CA HIS A 98 1.90 -2.30 -8.22
C HIS A 98 2.09 -1.42 -9.44
N SER A 99 2.83 -0.32 -9.33
CA SER A 99 3.09 0.61 -10.44
C SER A 99 3.87 -0.06 -11.58
N ASN A 100 4.81 -0.94 -11.27
CA ASN A 100 5.58 -1.70 -12.26
C ASN A 100 4.75 -2.78 -13.00
N ALA A 101 3.61 -3.19 -12.45
CA ALA A 101 2.70 -4.13 -13.09
C ALA A 101 1.75 -3.46 -14.11
N HIS A 102 1.61 -2.14 -14.08
CA HIS A 102 0.57 -1.38 -14.78
C HIS A 102 1.09 -0.26 -15.69
N THR A 103 2.21 -0.42 -16.35
CA THR A 103 2.68 0.54 -17.38
C THR A 103 1.74 0.66 -18.60
N SER A 104 0.58 0.00 -18.60
CA SER A 104 -0.32 0.00 -19.78
C SER A 104 -1.83 0.08 -19.47
N MET A 105 -2.26 0.50 -18.27
CA MET A 105 -3.68 0.74 -18.05
C MET A 105 -3.99 2.22 -17.81
N PRO A 106 -5.05 2.78 -18.45
CA PRO A 106 -5.50 4.13 -18.14
C PRO A 106 -5.91 4.19 -16.67
N HIS A 107 -5.44 5.20 -15.96
CA HIS A 107 -5.92 5.51 -14.61
C HIS A 107 -7.45 5.60 -14.66
N PRO A 108 -8.19 4.93 -13.75
CA PRO A 108 -9.59 5.23 -13.62
C PRO A 108 -9.73 6.72 -13.29
N ALA A 109 -10.54 7.40 -14.08
CA ALA A 109 -10.87 8.81 -13.83
C ALA A 109 -11.28 8.98 -12.36
N PRO A 110 -10.91 10.09 -11.69
CA PRO A 110 -11.35 10.37 -10.33
C PRO A 110 -12.86 10.23 -10.28
N GLN A 111 -13.37 9.36 -9.40
CA GLN A 111 -14.81 9.37 -9.12
C GLN A 111 -15.17 10.79 -8.64
N GLU A 112 -16.31 11.29 -9.10
CA GLU A 112 -16.89 12.62 -8.76
C GLU A 112 -17.25 12.72 -7.27
N GLY A 113 -16.25 12.58 -6.39
CA GLY A 113 -16.25 13.03 -5.02
C GLY A 113 -15.39 14.30 -4.98
N GLU A 114 -15.74 15.27 -4.19
CA GLU A 114 -15.11 16.58 -4.11
C GLU A 114 -13.59 16.52 -4.26
N LEU A 115 -13.09 16.92 -5.43
CA LEU A 115 -11.66 16.94 -5.73
C LEU A 115 -10.93 17.79 -4.68
N LEU A 116 -9.77 17.34 -4.23
CA LEU A 116 -8.92 18.16 -3.38
C LEU A 116 -8.54 19.44 -4.10
N SER A 117 -8.69 20.58 -3.43
CA SER A 117 -8.17 21.87 -3.93
C SER A 117 -6.63 21.80 -4.05
N GLN A 118 -6.04 22.68 -4.85
CA GLN A 118 -4.56 22.72 -4.98
C GLN A 118 -3.89 22.84 -3.62
N ARG A 119 -4.45 23.65 -2.72
CA ARG A 119 -3.91 23.87 -1.39
C ARG A 119 -3.99 22.61 -0.50
N GLU A 120 -5.07 21.86 -0.62
CA GLU A 120 -5.19 20.57 0.07
C GLU A 120 -4.21 19.53 -0.49
N LYS A 121 -3.95 19.53 -1.79
CA LYS A 121 -2.91 18.68 -2.40
C LYS A 121 -1.51 19.03 -1.91
N ASP A 122 -1.17 20.34 -1.82
CA ASP A 122 0.12 20.80 -1.32
C ASP A 122 0.33 20.36 0.16
N VAL A 123 -0.72 20.53 0.98
CA VAL A 123 -0.69 20.08 2.38
C VAL A 123 -0.58 18.56 2.46
N LEU A 124 -1.33 17.82 1.65
CA LEU A 124 -1.28 16.36 1.62
C LEU A 124 0.10 15.84 1.22
N ALA A 125 0.73 16.42 0.20
CA ALA A 125 2.09 16.07 -0.23
C ALA A 125 3.11 16.18 0.90
N LEU A 126 3.01 17.22 1.72
CA LEU A 126 3.91 17.41 2.85
C LEU A 126 3.60 16.49 4.04
N ILE A 127 2.32 16.20 4.28
CA ILE A 127 1.91 15.21 5.32
C ILE A 127 2.53 13.85 5.03
N VAL A 128 2.38 13.36 3.80
CA VAL A 128 2.84 12.02 3.43
C VAL A 128 4.37 11.90 3.36
N LYS A 129 5.06 13.03 3.19
CA LYS A 129 6.53 13.15 3.33
C LYS A 129 7.00 13.25 4.80
N GLY A 130 6.07 13.20 5.77
CA GLY A 130 6.38 13.15 7.19
C GLY A 130 6.52 14.50 7.90
N TYR A 131 6.24 15.63 7.24
CA TYR A 131 6.35 16.95 7.86
C TYR A 131 5.27 17.20 8.92
N ILE A 132 5.68 17.84 10.03
CA ILE A 132 4.75 18.26 11.08
C ILE A 132 4.05 19.58 10.72
N ASN A 133 2.92 19.88 11.38
CA ASN A 133 2.08 21.03 11.04
C ASN A 133 2.82 22.36 11.02
N LYS A 134 3.82 22.55 11.91
CA LYS A 134 4.62 23.77 11.98
C LYS A 134 5.50 23.93 10.74
N GLU A 135 6.19 22.85 10.34
CA GLU A 135 7.02 22.83 9.13
C GLU A 135 6.21 23.06 7.87
N ILE A 136 5.03 22.41 7.77
CA ILE A 136 4.09 22.63 6.66
C ILE A 136 3.65 24.10 6.61
N ALA A 137 3.36 24.72 7.75
CA ALA A 137 2.97 26.11 7.84
C ALA A 137 4.09 27.04 7.32
N ASP A 138 5.32 26.79 7.74
CA ASP A 138 6.50 27.56 7.32
C ASP A 138 6.76 27.36 5.80
N MET A 139 6.74 26.12 5.31
CA MET A 139 6.98 25.80 3.89
C MET A 139 5.92 26.40 2.95
N LEU A 140 4.67 26.39 3.38
CA LEU A 140 3.53 26.90 2.58
C LEU A 140 3.22 28.37 2.85
N ASN A 141 3.97 29.02 3.74
CA ASN A 141 3.77 30.42 4.15
C ASN A 141 2.33 30.71 4.61
N ILE A 142 1.81 29.86 5.52
CA ILE A 142 0.50 29.99 6.15
C ILE A 142 0.58 29.75 7.65
N SER A 143 -0.49 30.03 8.39
CA SER A 143 -0.51 29.77 9.82
C SER A 143 -0.72 28.26 10.13
N THR A 144 -0.16 27.79 11.27
CA THR A 144 -0.41 26.42 11.74
C THR A 144 -1.90 26.09 11.90
N PRO A 145 -2.77 26.99 12.43
CA PRO A 145 -4.22 26.75 12.41
C PRO A 145 -4.79 26.54 10.99
N THR A 146 -4.28 27.24 9.98
CA THR A 146 -4.69 27.06 8.59
C THR A 146 -4.30 25.68 8.07
N VAL A 147 -3.11 25.16 8.42
CA VAL A 147 -2.71 23.78 8.10
C VAL A 147 -3.66 22.78 8.72
N ILE A 148 -4.02 22.97 10.00
CA ILE A 148 -4.96 22.09 10.73
C ILE A 148 -6.35 22.10 10.02
N PHE A 149 -6.81 23.26 9.58
CA PHE A 149 -8.04 23.38 8.82
C PHE A 149 -7.99 22.59 7.51
N HIS A 150 -6.92 22.74 6.71
CA HIS A 150 -6.75 21.97 5.48
C HIS A 150 -6.66 20.46 5.75
N ARG A 151 -5.93 20.02 6.81
CA ARG A 151 -5.86 18.61 7.20
C ARG A 151 -7.21 18.01 7.57
N ARG A 152 -8.08 18.79 8.20
CA ARG A 152 -9.44 18.35 8.51
C ARG A 152 -10.23 18.15 7.20
N ASN A 153 -10.25 19.16 6.34
CA ASN A 153 -11.02 19.13 5.08
C ASN A 153 -10.54 17.97 4.18
N LEU A 154 -9.22 17.83 4.00
CA LEU A 154 -8.70 16.73 3.18
C LEU A 154 -9.04 15.34 3.80
N SER A 155 -9.04 15.22 5.13
CA SER A 155 -9.41 13.98 5.79
C SER A 155 -10.91 13.65 5.62
N GLU A 156 -11.76 14.67 5.61
CA GLU A 156 -13.20 14.52 5.33
C GLU A 156 -13.42 14.08 3.87
N LYS A 157 -12.73 14.71 2.90
CA LYS A 157 -12.81 14.39 1.47
C LYS A 157 -12.22 13.01 1.11
N ILE A 158 -11.10 12.64 1.72
CA ILE A 158 -10.49 11.30 1.53
C ILE A 158 -11.25 10.20 2.29
N GLY A 159 -12.07 10.59 3.29
CA GLY A 159 -12.77 9.65 4.17
C GLY A 159 -11.85 8.97 5.20
N SER A 160 -10.64 9.51 5.45
CA SER A 160 -9.70 8.91 6.39
C SER A 160 -8.74 9.93 7.02
N LYS A 161 -8.46 9.74 8.32
CA LYS A 161 -7.42 10.45 9.07
C LYS A 161 -6.08 9.68 9.10
N SER A 162 -6.06 8.44 8.66
CA SER A 162 -4.86 7.61 8.61
C SER A 162 -3.87 8.17 7.58
N VAL A 163 -2.62 8.42 8.01
CA VAL A 163 -1.56 8.87 7.11
C VAL A 163 -1.30 7.83 6.02
N GLY A 164 -1.35 6.53 6.35
CA GLY A 164 -1.19 5.46 5.37
C GLY A 164 -2.23 5.53 4.25
N ARG A 165 -3.53 5.73 4.56
CA ARG A 165 -4.57 5.94 3.54
C ARG A 165 -4.37 7.22 2.74
N GLN A 166 -3.96 8.30 3.40
CA GLN A 166 -3.65 9.56 2.74
C GLN A 166 -2.46 9.40 1.78
N THR A 167 -1.45 8.60 2.15
CA THR A 167 -0.30 8.28 1.29
C THR A 167 -0.75 7.52 0.04
N ILE A 168 -1.58 6.49 0.20
CA ILE A 168 -2.12 5.73 -0.93
C ILE A 168 -2.91 6.66 -1.86
N TYR A 169 -3.79 7.48 -1.31
CA TYR A 169 -4.56 8.45 -2.09
C TYR A 169 -3.62 9.41 -2.87
N ALA A 170 -2.60 9.95 -2.22
CA ALA A 170 -1.66 10.89 -2.83
C ALA A 170 -0.89 10.26 -4.00
N VAL A 171 -0.40 9.03 -3.85
CA VAL A 171 0.31 8.30 -4.91
C VAL A 171 -0.63 7.95 -6.06
N MET A 172 -1.81 7.40 -5.76
CA MET A 172 -2.79 6.99 -6.78
C MET A 172 -3.34 8.16 -7.61
N ASN A 173 -3.37 9.37 -7.03
CA ASN A 173 -3.80 10.58 -7.72
C ASN A 173 -2.63 11.41 -8.28
N GLY A 174 -1.41 10.89 -8.27
CA GLY A 174 -0.23 11.55 -8.81
C GLY A 174 0.18 12.84 -8.07
N ILE A 175 -0.21 12.98 -6.79
CA ILE A 175 0.16 14.13 -5.95
C ILE A 175 1.60 14.01 -5.48
N VAL A 176 2.03 12.79 -5.21
CA VAL A 176 3.44 12.41 -4.95
C VAL A 176 3.76 11.12 -5.68
N THR A 177 5.06 10.91 -5.96
CA THR A 177 5.54 9.63 -6.46
C THR A 177 6.00 8.74 -5.30
N PRO A 178 6.04 7.40 -5.46
CA PRO A 178 6.56 6.50 -4.43
C PRO A 178 7.99 6.81 -4.00
N ASP A 179 8.80 7.40 -4.89
CA ASP A 179 10.20 7.77 -4.61
C ASP A 179 10.33 9.01 -3.73
N GLU A 180 9.27 9.78 -3.58
CA GLU A 180 9.23 11.00 -2.77
C GLU A 180 8.82 10.76 -1.31
N LEU A 181 8.50 9.52 -0.93
CA LEU A 181 8.05 9.12 0.41
C LEU A 181 9.19 8.80 1.36
#